data_1a10a048b02bd6979b525b25c3a5bc7c
#
_entry.id   1a10a048b02bd6979b525b25c3a5bc7c
#
_cell.length_a   1.000
_cell.length_b   1.000
_cell.length_c   1.000
_cell.angle_alpha   90.00
_cell.angle_beta   90.00
_cell.angle_gamma   90.00
#
_symmetry.space_group_name_H-M   'P 1'
#
loop_
_entity.id
_entity.type
_entity.pdbx_description
1 polymer ?
#
loop_
_entity_poly.entity_id
_entity_poly.type
_entity_poly.pdbx_seq_one_letter_code
_entity_poly.pdbx_strand_id
1 'polypeptide(L)'
;MEKVKLQAQYGLYINGQWRNASDGATYNAESPADGSHLAVCAQGSREDVEAASAAAWEAFKTWKKTTPAQRAALLNKIADIIDANKEHLAMVESMDNGKPIRETMNVDIPMAAEHFRYFAGCILAEEGQASVLNEQFLSIILREPIGVVGQIIPWNFPFLMAAWKLAPVLAAGDCTVLKPSKEASLSILEFARLIDGVLPAGVFNVITGAGSKTGQYMLEHKNFAKLAFTGSTEVGRNVGLAAAERIIPATLELGGKSANIYFDDCDFEQAIDGAQLGILFNQGQVCCAGSRIFVQDTIYDKFVPALVKAFNKVKVGLPWHDDTQMGSQINETQIRKILSYVEIAKQEGATIACGGERFTEGELAKGAFMKPTLITGVTNDMRVAQEEIFGPVAVVIKFHDEDEVVAMANDSEYGLGGAVWTKDINKAIRVARNVETGRMWVNTYNQIPEHSPFGGYKTSGIGRETHKMILNHYTQVKNIMINLSYAPSGFYPQD
;
A
#
# COMPACT_ATOMS: atom_id res chain seq x y z
N MET A 1 -18.90 -10.87 -14.37
CA MET A 1 -18.37 -10.14 -15.55
C MET A 1 -17.54 -11.08 -16.42
N GLU A 2 -17.37 -10.81 -17.72
CA GLU A 2 -16.50 -11.60 -18.62
C GLU A 2 -15.03 -11.18 -18.45
N LYS A 3 -14.11 -12.17 -18.55
CA LYS A 3 -12.66 -11.90 -18.54
C LYS A 3 -12.28 -11.04 -19.74
N VAL A 4 -11.41 -10.06 -19.52
CA VAL A 4 -10.88 -9.22 -20.60
C VAL A 4 -9.74 -9.91 -21.35
N LYS A 5 -9.56 -9.56 -22.61
CA LYS A 5 -8.44 -10.05 -23.42
C LYS A 5 -7.20 -9.20 -23.12
N LEU A 6 -6.13 -9.84 -22.67
CA LEU A 6 -4.81 -9.26 -22.43
C LEU A 6 -3.93 -9.38 -23.68
N GLN A 7 -2.83 -8.61 -23.70
CA GLN A 7 -1.78 -8.85 -24.68
C GLN A 7 -1.02 -10.14 -24.33
N ALA A 8 -0.61 -10.89 -25.36
CA ALA A 8 0.15 -12.11 -25.13
C ALA A 8 1.52 -11.85 -24.48
N GLN A 9 2.09 -10.66 -24.71
CA GLN A 9 3.38 -10.26 -24.16
C GLN A 9 3.39 -8.78 -23.79
N TYR A 10 4.03 -8.47 -22.65
CA TYR A 10 4.30 -7.11 -22.19
C TYR A 10 5.82 -6.90 -22.04
N GLY A 11 6.31 -5.79 -22.59
CA GLY A 11 7.67 -5.29 -22.40
C GLY A 11 7.83 -4.48 -21.11
N LEU A 12 9.00 -3.90 -20.95
CA LEU A 12 9.28 -2.80 -20.03
C LEU A 12 8.83 -1.48 -20.68
N TYR A 13 8.29 -0.55 -19.88
CA TYR A 13 7.95 0.79 -20.37
C TYR A 13 9.02 1.79 -19.92
N ILE A 14 9.89 2.18 -20.82
CA ILE A 14 11.04 3.05 -20.52
C ILE A 14 11.13 4.17 -21.55
N ASN A 15 11.22 5.41 -21.08
CA ASN A 15 11.34 6.60 -21.91
C ASN A 15 10.22 6.75 -22.95
N GLY A 16 8.98 6.43 -22.56
CA GLY A 16 7.82 6.47 -23.46
C GLY A 16 7.82 5.38 -24.55
N GLN A 17 8.58 4.30 -24.36
CA GLN A 17 8.68 3.21 -25.31
C GLN A 17 8.58 1.85 -24.64
N TRP A 18 7.89 0.93 -25.31
CA TRP A 18 7.84 -0.47 -24.93
C TRP A 18 9.03 -1.21 -25.51
N ARG A 19 9.74 -1.99 -24.68
CA ARG A 19 10.92 -2.74 -25.11
C ARG A 19 11.07 -4.05 -24.33
N ASN A 20 11.70 -5.04 -24.92
CA ASN A 20 12.10 -6.25 -24.22
C ASN A 20 13.19 -5.95 -23.18
N ALA A 21 13.35 -6.83 -22.19
CA ALA A 21 14.48 -6.77 -21.30
C ALA A 21 15.78 -6.90 -22.10
N SER A 22 16.84 -6.18 -21.70
CA SER A 22 18.13 -6.13 -22.44
C SER A 22 18.81 -7.49 -22.54
N ASP A 23 18.59 -8.38 -21.55
CA ASP A 23 19.08 -9.76 -21.54
C ASP A 23 18.06 -10.78 -22.11
N GLY A 24 16.91 -10.29 -22.58
CA GLY A 24 15.83 -11.12 -23.13
C GLY A 24 15.05 -11.92 -22.08
N ALA A 25 15.30 -11.72 -20.78
CA ALA A 25 14.64 -12.47 -19.71
C ALA A 25 13.14 -12.12 -19.61
N THR A 26 12.33 -13.13 -19.34
CA THR A 26 10.89 -13.02 -19.18
C THR A 26 10.40 -13.85 -17.99
N TYR A 27 9.13 -13.65 -17.59
CA TYR A 27 8.40 -14.51 -16.68
C TYR A 27 6.94 -14.62 -17.12
N ASN A 28 6.28 -15.71 -16.70
CA ASN A 28 4.86 -15.88 -16.93
C ASN A 28 4.06 -15.19 -15.83
N ALA A 29 3.03 -14.44 -16.20
CA ALA A 29 1.94 -14.03 -15.32
C ALA A 29 0.83 -15.07 -15.42
N GLU A 30 0.38 -15.58 -14.27
CA GLU A 30 -0.62 -16.64 -14.16
C GLU A 30 -1.68 -16.22 -13.16
N SER A 31 -2.94 -16.54 -13.43
CA SER A 31 -4.04 -16.26 -12.51
C SER A 31 -3.95 -17.16 -11.27
N PRO A 32 -3.94 -16.59 -10.05
CA PRO A 32 -3.95 -17.38 -8.83
C PRO A 32 -5.28 -18.12 -8.60
N ALA A 33 -6.32 -17.75 -9.32
CA ALA A 33 -7.65 -18.30 -9.16
C ALA A 33 -7.85 -19.64 -9.89
N ASP A 34 -7.21 -19.83 -11.04
CA ASP A 34 -7.42 -21.05 -11.86
C ASP A 34 -6.12 -21.58 -12.50
N GLY A 35 -4.97 -20.93 -12.24
CA GLY A 35 -3.68 -21.29 -12.84
C GLY A 35 -3.57 -20.97 -14.33
N SER A 36 -4.55 -20.27 -14.93
CA SER A 36 -4.52 -19.93 -16.34
C SER A 36 -3.37 -18.95 -16.64
N HIS A 37 -2.68 -19.19 -17.75
CA HIS A 37 -1.68 -18.28 -18.28
C HIS A 37 -2.35 -16.98 -18.73
N LEU A 38 -1.85 -15.83 -18.25
CA LEU A 38 -2.37 -14.51 -18.58
C LEU A 38 -1.52 -13.80 -19.63
N ALA A 39 -0.21 -13.76 -19.44
CA ALA A 39 0.72 -13.10 -20.35
C ALA A 39 2.17 -13.50 -20.06
N VAL A 40 3.06 -13.22 -21.02
CA VAL A 40 4.50 -13.21 -20.82
C VAL A 40 4.96 -11.78 -20.56
N CYS A 41 5.68 -11.55 -19.45
CA CYS A 41 6.18 -10.22 -19.09
C CYS A 41 7.71 -10.18 -19.14
N ALA A 42 8.29 -9.06 -19.58
CA ALA A 42 9.72 -8.84 -19.52
C ALA A 42 10.22 -8.78 -18.07
N GLN A 43 11.41 -9.34 -17.80
CA GLN A 43 12.06 -9.25 -16.50
C GLN A 43 13.28 -8.32 -16.60
N GLY A 44 13.15 -7.12 -16.06
CA GLY A 44 14.18 -6.08 -16.15
C GLY A 44 15.51 -6.50 -15.55
N SER A 45 16.57 -6.27 -16.33
CA SER A 45 17.96 -6.47 -15.96
C SER A 45 18.53 -5.27 -15.20
N ARG A 46 19.83 -5.31 -14.86
CA ARG A 46 20.57 -4.17 -14.30
C ARG A 46 20.66 -3.02 -15.29
N GLU A 47 20.94 -3.33 -16.54
CA GLU A 47 21.05 -2.37 -17.65
C GLU A 47 19.70 -1.67 -17.91
N ASP A 48 18.59 -2.37 -17.71
CA ASP A 48 17.26 -1.77 -17.86
C ASP A 48 16.95 -0.80 -16.73
N VAL A 49 17.36 -1.11 -15.48
CA VAL A 49 17.25 -0.18 -14.33
C VAL A 49 18.08 1.08 -14.60
N GLU A 50 19.31 0.93 -15.10
CA GLU A 50 20.18 2.04 -15.43
C GLU A 50 19.58 2.90 -16.54
N ALA A 51 19.06 2.29 -17.60
CA ALA A 51 18.42 2.98 -18.72
C ALA A 51 17.16 3.76 -18.28
N ALA A 52 16.32 3.16 -17.42
CA ALA A 52 15.13 3.83 -16.91
C ALA A 52 15.49 5.01 -15.99
N SER A 53 16.48 4.83 -15.12
CA SER A 53 16.97 5.90 -14.26
C SER A 53 17.58 7.05 -15.08
N ALA A 54 18.39 6.74 -16.08
CA ALA A 54 18.99 7.74 -16.97
C ALA A 54 17.91 8.52 -17.74
N ALA A 55 16.92 7.83 -18.30
CA ALA A 55 15.80 8.47 -18.99
C ALA A 55 14.99 9.38 -18.02
N ALA A 56 14.77 8.95 -16.80
CA ALA A 56 14.07 9.74 -15.79
C ALA A 56 14.87 11.01 -15.39
N TRP A 57 16.18 10.93 -15.25
CA TRP A 57 17.02 12.10 -14.97
C TRP A 57 17.08 13.08 -16.15
N GLU A 58 17.05 12.59 -17.38
CA GLU A 58 16.95 13.47 -18.56
C GLU A 58 15.62 14.20 -18.59
N ALA A 59 14.52 13.48 -18.40
CA ALA A 59 13.17 14.05 -18.32
C ALA A 59 13.02 15.06 -17.17
N PHE A 60 13.66 14.79 -16.03
CA PHE A 60 13.60 15.68 -14.86
C PHE A 60 14.12 17.08 -15.14
N LYS A 61 15.08 17.27 -16.05
CA LYS A 61 15.61 18.59 -16.40
C LYS A 61 14.54 19.57 -16.87
N THR A 62 13.51 19.06 -17.52
CA THR A 62 12.38 19.84 -18.03
C THR A 62 11.14 19.71 -17.16
N TRP A 63 10.84 18.50 -16.66
CA TRP A 63 9.66 18.20 -15.86
C TRP A 63 9.60 19.04 -14.57
N LYS A 64 10.70 19.19 -13.83
CA LYS A 64 10.79 20.02 -12.63
C LYS A 64 10.50 21.50 -12.86
N LYS A 65 10.51 21.96 -14.12
CA LYS A 65 10.21 23.35 -14.48
C LYS A 65 8.76 23.57 -14.87
N THR A 66 7.95 22.50 -14.94
CA THR A 66 6.52 22.62 -15.22
C THR A 66 5.81 23.32 -14.08
N THR A 67 4.78 24.10 -14.42
CA THR A 67 3.99 24.79 -13.41
C THR A 67 3.08 23.81 -12.66
N PRO A 68 2.66 24.12 -11.42
CA PRO A 68 1.65 23.34 -10.71
C PRO A 68 0.37 23.11 -11.55
N ALA A 69 -0.09 24.11 -12.28
CA ALA A 69 -1.27 24.00 -13.14
C ALA A 69 -1.10 22.99 -14.30
N GLN A 70 0.09 22.95 -14.92
CA GLN A 70 0.38 21.97 -15.97
C GLN A 70 0.37 20.53 -15.39
N ARG A 71 0.99 20.31 -14.23
CA ARG A 71 1.00 19.01 -13.59
C ARG A 71 -0.40 18.58 -13.13
N ALA A 72 -1.17 19.51 -12.52
CA ALA A 72 -2.55 19.24 -12.10
C ALA A 72 -3.45 18.83 -13.29
N ALA A 73 -3.32 19.50 -14.45
CA ALA A 73 -4.06 19.15 -15.64
C ALA A 73 -3.74 17.72 -16.14
N LEU A 74 -2.46 17.31 -16.09
CA LEU A 74 -2.04 15.97 -16.48
C LEU A 74 -2.53 14.90 -15.49
N LEU A 75 -2.47 15.18 -14.17
CA LEU A 75 -3.00 14.28 -13.14
C LEU A 75 -4.50 14.06 -13.28
N ASN A 76 -5.28 15.12 -13.53
CA ASN A 76 -6.71 15.00 -13.81
C ASN A 76 -7.00 14.19 -15.08
N LYS A 77 -6.21 14.40 -16.13
CA LYS A 77 -6.32 13.62 -17.37
C LYS A 77 -6.04 12.12 -17.12
N ILE A 78 -5.06 11.80 -16.28
CA ILE A 78 -4.78 10.41 -15.86
C ILE A 78 -5.99 9.83 -15.12
N ALA A 79 -6.57 10.57 -14.17
CA ALA A 79 -7.76 10.15 -13.44
C ALA A 79 -8.95 9.88 -14.37
N ASP A 80 -9.19 10.75 -15.34
CA ASP A 80 -10.26 10.58 -16.33
C ASP A 80 -10.04 9.34 -17.22
N ILE A 81 -8.80 9.02 -17.56
CA ILE A 81 -8.45 7.80 -18.31
C ILE A 81 -8.71 6.56 -17.44
N ILE A 82 -8.37 6.60 -16.15
CA ILE A 82 -8.66 5.50 -15.21
C ILE A 82 -10.16 5.25 -15.15
N ASP A 83 -10.98 6.30 -14.96
CA ASP A 83 -12.43 6.18 -14.89
C ASP A 83 -13.03 5.65 -16.18
N ALA A 84 -12.55 6.15 -17.33
CA ALA A 84 -13.02 5.70 -18.64
C ALA A 84 -12.69 4.22 -18.93
N ASN A 85 -11.70 3.64 -18.22
CA ASN A 85 -11.26 2.25 -18.40
C ASN A 85 -11.46 1.42 -17.12
N LYS A 86 -12.33 1.86 -16.21
CA LYS A 86 -12.54 1.26 -14.89
C LYS A 86 -12.82 -0.24 -14.95
N GLU A 87 -13.76 -0.67 -15.79
CA GLU A 87 -14.15 -2.08 -15.91
C GLU A 87 -13.00 -2.95 -16.42
N HIS A 88 -12.25 -2.44 -17.41
CA HIS A 88 -11.09 -3.14 -17.95
C HIS A 88 -10.00 -3.31 -16.87
N LEU A 89 -9.60 -2.23 -16.23
CA LEU A 89 -8.56 -2.25 -15.21
C LEU A 89 -8.95 -3.10 -14.01
N ALA A 90 -10.20 -3.01 -13.55
CA ALA A 90 -10.72 -3.82 -12.45
C ALA A 90 -10.69 -5.32 -12.77
N MET A 91 -11.06 -5.71 -13.98
CA MET A 91 -11.02 -7.11 -14.39
C MET A 91 -9.58 -7.61 -14.54
N VAL A 92 -8.67 -6.81 -15.11
CA VAL A 92 -7.24 -7.16 -15.18
C VAL A 92 -6.68 -7.39 -13.77
N GLU A 93 -6.96 -6.49 -12.83
CA GLU A 93 -6.51 -6.63 -11.45
C GLU A 93 -7.09 -7.88 -10.78
N SER A 94 -8.38 -8.16 -10.98
CA SER A 94 -9.01 -9.38 -10.45
C SER A 94 -8.42 -10.67 -11.03
N MET A 95 -8.09 -10.69 -12.31
CA MET A 95 -7.47 -11.84 -12.96
C MET A 95 -6.05 -12.10 -12.49
N ASP A 96 -5.27 -11.04 -12.29
CA ASP A 96 -3.84 -11.09 -11.96
C ASP A 96 -3.57 -11.25 -10.46
N ASN A 97 -4.44 -10.70 -9.61
CA ASN A 97 -4.30 -10.70 -8.15
C ASN A 97 -5.15 -11.77 -7.45
N GLY A 98 -6.32 -12.10 -8.01
CA GLY A 98 -7.28 -13.03 -7.42
C GLY A 98 -8.33 -12.40 -6.51
N LYS A 99 -8.33 -11.08 -6.27
CA LYS A 99 -9.37 -10.41 -5.48
C LYS A 99 -10.70 -10.30 -6.23
N PRO A 100 -11.84 -10.30 -5.51
CA PRO A 100 -13.15 -10.22 -6.14
C PRO A 100 -13.34 -8.97 -6.98
N ILE A 101 -13.97 -9.09 -8.13
CA ILE A 101 -14.30 -7.97 -9.02
C ILE A 101 -15.10 -6.87 -8.30
N ARG A 102 -15.92 -7.22 -7.31
CA ARG A 102 -16.66 -6.25 -6.50
C ARG A 102 -15.73 -5.30 -5.72
N GLU A 103 -14.51 -5.76 -5.34
CA GLU A 103 -13.54 -4.94 -4.62
C GLU A 103 -12.77 -4.05 -5.59
N THR A 104 -12.26 -4.60 -6.70
CA THR A 104 -11.53 -3.82 -7.70
C THR A 104 -12.40 -2.75 -8.35
N MET A 105 -13.67 -3.08 -8.65
CA MET A 105 -14.63 -2.15 -9.23
C MET A 105 -15.10 -1.02 -8.30
N ASN A 106 -15.23 -1.30 -7.00
CA ASN A 106 -15.83 -0.33 -6.08
C ASN A 106 -14.82 0.34 -5.16
N VAL A 107 -13.59 -0.20 -5.06
CA VAL A 107 -12.55 0.31 -4.17
C VAL A 107 -11.28 0.64 -4.93
N ASP A 108 -10.55 -0.35 -5.45
CA ASP A 108 -9.16 -0.15 -5.91
C ASP A 108 -9.06 0.86 -7.05
N ILE A 109 -9.84 0.68 -8.12
CA ILE A 109 -9.74 1.53 -9.31
C ILE A 109 -10.33 2.92 -9.07
N PRO A 110 -11.54 3.07 -8.46
CA PRO A 110 -12.06 4.40 -8.13
C PRO A 110 -11.16 5.20 -7.19
N MET A 111 -10.68 4.59 -6.12
CA MET A 111 -9.78 5.28 -5.18
C MET A 111 -8.45 5.68 -5.85
N ALA A 112 -7.94 4.90 -6.78
CA ALA A 112 -6.75 5.28 -7.54
C ALA A 112 -7.00 6.56 -8.36
N ALA A 113 -8.12 6.67 -9.07
CA ALA A 113 -8.49 7.89 -9.80
C ALA A 113 -8.60 9.10 -8.85
N GLU A 114 -9.27 8.92 -7.70
CA GLU A 114 -9.42 9.99 -6.71
C GLU A 114 -8.08 10.45 -6.11
N HIS A 115 -7.10 9.57 -5.94
CA HIS A 115 -5.75 9.97 -5.53
C HIS A 115 -5.09 10.92 -6.53
N PHE A 116 -5.20 10.65 -7.83
CA PHE A 116 -4.67 11.58 -8.85
C PHE A 116 -5.40 12.93 -8.80
N ARG A 117 -6.73 12.96 -8.65
CA ARG A 117 -7.50 14.21 -8.51
C ARG A 117 -7.14 14.97 -7.24
N TYR A 118 -7.01 14.26 -6.13
CA TYR A 118 -6.64 14.86 -4.86
C TYR A 118 -5.29 15.58 -4.95
N PHE A 119 -4.26 14.93 -5.49
CA PHE A 119 -2.94 15.54 -5.62
C PHE A 119 -2.88 16.62 -6.69
N ALA A 120 -3.72 16.56 -7.72
CA ALA A 120 -3.93 17.68 -8.64
C ALA A 120 -4.44 18.94 -7.91
N GLY A 121 -5.37 18.76 -6.97
CA GLY A 121 -5.83 19.85 -6.10
C GLY A 121 -4.77 20.31 -5.11
N CYS A 122 -4.09 19.39 -4.45
CA CYS A 122 -3.08 19.73 -3.43
C CYS A 122 -1.95 20.59 -3.99
N ILE A 123 -1.43 20.26 -5.19
CA ILE A 123 -0.30 21.02 -5.76
C ILE A 123 -0.67 22.42 -6.18
N LEU A 124 -1.95 22.69 -6.48
CA LEU A 124 -2.45 24.04 -6.76
C LEU A 124 -2.57 24.90 -5.50
N ALA A 125 -2.74 24.25 -4.34
CA ALA A 125 -2.87 24.89 -3.03
C ALA A 125 -1.56 24.88 -2.22
N GLU A 126 -0.46 24.39 -2.80
CA GLU A 126 0.84 24.39 -2.13
C GLU A 126 1.47 25.78 -2.18
N GLU A 127 1.85 26.29 -1.00
CA GLU A 127 2.38 27.62 -0.83
C GLU A 127 3.83 27.59 -0.32
N GLY A 128 4.62 28.59 -0.74
CA GLY A 128 5.90 28.90 -0.12
C GLY A 128 5.70 29.81 1.11
N GLN A 129 6.76 30.03 1.86
CA GLN A 129 6.77 30.91 3.03
C GLN A 129 7.77 32.03 2.84
N ALA A 130 7.39 33.23 3.28
CA ALA A 130 8.29 34.37 3.35
C ALA A 130 8.20 35.02 4.75
N SER A 131 9.35 35.35 5.33
CA SER A 131 9.45 35.97 6.66
C SER A 131 10.37 37.19 6.58
N VAL A 132 9.87 38.34 6.99
CA VAL A 132 10.68 39.52 7.20
C VAL A 132 11.37 39.38 8.55
N LEU A 133 12.68 39.18 8.55
CA LEU A 133 13.44 38.97 9.78
C LEU A 133 13.72 40.31 10.50
N ASN A 134 13.99 41.34 9.73
CA ASN A 134 14.14 42.75 10.12
C ASN A 134 14.14 43.63 8.87
N GLU A 135 14.38 44.93 9.01
CA GLU A 135 14.43 45.88 7.89
C GLU A 135 15.48 45.50 6.81
N GLN A 136 16.47 44.71 7.17
CA GLN A 136 17.60 44.38 6.30
C GLN A 136 17.47 43.02 5.65
N PHE A 137 16.75 42.06 6.24
CA PHE A 137 16.76 40.66 5.78
C PHE A 137 15.35 40.12 5.56
N LEU A 138 15.16 39.49 4.37
CA LEU A 138 14.01 38.69 4.00
C LEU A 138 14.44 37.24 3.80
N SER A 139 13.72 36.33 4.43
CA SER A 139 13.88 34.87 4.25
C SER A 139 12.72 34.31 3.42
N ILE A 140 13.04 33.59 2.35
CA ILE A 140 12.06 32.87 1.52
C ILE A 140 12.35 31.38 1.66
N ILE A 141 11.29 30.59 1.88
CA ILE A 141 11.34 29.12 1.92
C ILE A 141 10.61 28.59 0.71
N LEU A 142 11.32 27.85 -0.14
CA LEU A 142 10.79 27.19 -1.31
C LEU A 142 10.82 25.68 -1.14
N ARG A 143 9.86 24.99 -1.77
CA ARG A 143 9.87 23.54 -1.94
C ARG A 143 10.24 23.22 -3.38
N GLU A 144 11.23 22.36 -3.56
CA GLU A 144 11.72 21.92 -4.86
C GLU A 144 11.59 20.39 -5.00
N PRO A 145 11.29 19.86 -6.20
CA PRO A 145 11.33 18.43 -6.44
C PRO A 145 12.67 17.82 -6.06
N ILE A 146 12.67 16.58 -5.55
CA ILE A 146 13.89 15.90 -5.10
C ILE A 146 14.66 15.23 -6.25
N GLY A 147 14.00 14.85 -7.36
CA GLY A 147 14.66 14.24 -8.50
C GLY A 147 14.00 12.99 -9.04
N VAL A 148 14.75 11.90 -9.16
CA VAL A 148 14.25 10.61 -9.64
C VAL A 148 14.02 9.67 -8.47
N VAL A 149 12.79 9.14 -8.37
CA VAL A 149 12.36 8.26 -7.29
C VAL A 149 12.27 6.80 -7.77
N GLY A 150 12.97 5.91 -7.09
CA GLY A 150 12.78 4.46 -7.23
C GLY A 150 11.61 4.01 -6.36
N GLN A 151 10.56 3.49 -6.99
CA GLN A 151 9.33 3.07 -6.32
C GLN A 151 9.12 1.57 -6.49
N ILE A 152 8.94 0.84 -5.38
CA ILE A 152 8.69 -0.60 -5.38
C ILE A 152 7.37 -0.85 -4.66
N ILE A 153 6.42 -1.48 -5.33
CA ILE A 153 5.07 -1.73 -4.82
C ILE A 153 4.77 -3.22 -4.68
N PRO A 154 3.89 -3.59 -3.72
CA PRO A 154 3.52 -4.97 -3.45
C PRO A 154 2.46 -5.48 -4.43
N TRP A 155 2.05 -6.71 -4.21
CA TRP A 155 1.08 -7.44 -5.02
C TRP A 155 -0.36 -7.37 -4.49
N ASN A 156 -0.58 -6.97 -3.23
CA ASN A 156 -1.90 -7.05 -2.61
C ASN A 156 -2.90 -5.96 -3.05
N PHE A 157 -2.42 -4.77 -3.37
CA PHE A 157 -3.18 -3.67 -3.97
C PHE A 157 -2.37 -3.03 -5.09
N PRO A 158 -2.10 -3.76 -6.20
CA PRO A 158 -1.15 -3.30 -7.21
C PRO A 158 -1.46 -1.91 -7.74
N PHE A 159 -2.69 -1.71 -8.25
CA PHE A 159 -3.10 -0.46 -8.88
C PHE A 159 -3.20 0.70 -7.87
N LEU A 160 -3.82 0.44 -6.71
CA LEU A 160 -3.97 1.46 -5.68
C LEU A 160 -2.62 1.90 -5.09
N MET A 161 -1.71 0.97 -4.83
CA MET A 161 -0.36 1.30 -4.33
C MET A 161 0.50 2.03 -5.38
N ALA A 162 0.27 1.75 -6.67
CA ALA A 162 0.86 2.57 -7.72
C ALA A 162 0.34 4.00 -7.68
N ALA A 163 -0.97 4.21 -7.57
CA ALA A 163 -1.58 5.54 -7.48
C ALA A 163 -1.08 6.32 -6.25
N TRP A 164 -0.98 5.66 -5.07
CA TRP A 164 -0.44 6.27 -3.85
C TRP A 164 0.96 6.86 -4.02
N LYS A 165 1.77 6.23 -4.87
CA LYS A 165 3.15 6.65 -5.11
C LYS A 165 3.28 7.56 -6.34
N LEU A 166 2.53 7.27 -7.41
CA LEU A 166 2.61 8.04 -8.67
C LEU A 166 1.97 9.42 -8.57
N ALA A 167 0.80 9.52 -7.93
CA ALA A 167 0.10 10.81 -7.85
C ALA A 167 0.94 11.88 -7.13
N PRO A 168 1.48 11.65 -5.92
CA PRO A 168 2.29 12.66 -5.23
C PRO A 168 3.65 12.91 -5.89
N VAL A 169 4.34 11.89 -6.44
CA VAL A 169 5.64 12.08 -7.09
C VAL A 169 5.53 12.96 -8.33
N LEU A 170 4.49 12.73 -9.16
CA LEU A 170 4.22 13.53 -10.33
C LEU A 170 3.74 14.94 -9.96
N ALA A 171 2.89 15.07 -8.95
CA ALA A 171 2.46 16.36 -8.42
C ALA A 171 3.64 17.21 -7.94
N ALA A 172 4.58 16.62 -7.21
CA ALA A 172 5.78 17.30 -6.72
C ALA A 172 6.71 17.79 -7.86
N GLY A 173 6.64 17.17 -9.05
CA GLY A 173 7.51 17.48 -10.19
C GLY A 173 8.73 16.57 -10.27
N ASP A 174 8.70 15.43 -9.59
CA ASP A 174 9.69 14.37 -9.68
C ASP A 174 9.42 13.44 -10.85
N CYS A 175 10.42 12.68 -11.27
CA CYS A 175 10.30 11.57 -12.19
C CYS A 175 10.44 10.25 -11.45
N THR A 176 9.95 9.16 -12.05
CA THR A 176 9.92 7.87 -11.34
C THR A 176 10.27 6.67 -12.19
N VAL A 177 10.87 5.67 -11.53
CA VAL A 177 11.00 4.30 -12.01
C VAL A 177 10.18 3.42 -11.04
N LEU A 178 9.04 2.94 -11.52
CA LEU A 178 8.12 2.10 -10.75
C LEU A 178 8.38 0.62 -11.04
N LYS A 179 8.53 -0.17 -9.99
CA LYS A 179 8.62 -1.62 -10.06
C LYS A 179 7.44 -2.27 -9.34
N PRO A 180 6.41 -2.74 -10.07
CA PRO A 180 5.36 -3.57 -9.48
C PRO A 180 5.90 -4.95 -9.06
N SER A 181 5.17 -5.64 -8.18
CA SER A 181 5.45 -7.05 -7.92
C SER A 181 5.28 -7.88 -9.18
N LYS A 182 6.12 -8.89 -9.37
CA LYS A 182 5.95 -9.83 -10.50
C LYS A 182 4.68 -10.68 -10.37
N GLU A 183 4.17 -10.84 -9.15
CA GLU A 183 2.99 -11.65 -8.85
C GLU A 183 1.68 -10.94 -9.27
N ALA A 184 1.70 -9.62 -9.44
CA ALA A 184 0.55 -8.83 -9.89
C ALA A 184 1.07 -7.54 -10.55
N SER A 185 1.41 -7.60 -11.83
CA SER A 185 1.99 -6.49 -12.59
C SER A 185 1.13 -6.02 -13.75
N LEU A 186 0.13 -6.82 -14.15
CA LEU A 186 -0.59 -6.59 -15.42
C LEU A 186 -1.46 -5.33 -15.39
N SER A 187 -2.11 -5.03 -14.28
CA SER A 187 -2.92 -3.80 -14.15
C SER A 187 -2.06 -2.54 -14.32
N ILE A 188 -0.79 -2.57 -13.86
CA ILE A 188 0.15 -1.46 -14.02
C ILE A 188 0.66 -1.36 -15.46
N LEU A 189 0.89 -2.49 -16.12
CA LEU A 189 1.30 -2.51 -17.53
C LEU A 189 0.18 -2.02 -18.45
N GLU A 190 -1.07 -2.43 -18.18
CA GLU A 190 -2.25 -1.89 -18.89
C GLU A 190 -2.44 -0.40 -18.62
N PHE A 191 -2.25 0.05 -17.37
CA PHE A 191 -2.26 1.48 -17.05
C PHE A 191 -1.20 2.26 -17.84
N ALA A 192 0.04 1.77 -17.87
CA ALA A 192 1.11 2.40 -18.65
C ALA A 192 0.74 2.51 -20.14
N ARG A 193 0.06 1.48 -20.70
CA ARG A 193 -0.44 1.49 -22.07
C ARG A 193 -1.55 2.54 -22.30
N LEU A 194 -2.47 2.66 -21.33
CA LEU A 194 -3.58 3.60 -21.43
C LEU A 194 -3.16 5.07 -21.33
N ILE A 195 -2.11 5.35 -20.56
CA ILE A 195 -1.58 6.71 -20.39
C ILE A 195 -0.40 7.02 -21.32
N ASP A 196 -0.09 6.12 -22.26
CA ASP A 196 1.01 6.36 -23.21
C ASP A 196 0.80 7.68 -23.97
N GLY A 197 1.87 8.48 -24.05
CA GLY A 197 1.82 9.82 -24.63
C GLY A 197 1.11 10.89 -23.78
N VAL A 198 0.60 10.60 -22.59
CA VAL A 198 0.02 11.60 -21.68
C VAL A 198 1.11 12.37 -20.94
N LEU A 199 2.11 11.66 -20.43
CA LEU A 199 3.27 12.26 -19.75
C LEU A 199 4.44 12.37 -20.75
N PRO A 200 5.33 13.36 -20.60
CA PRO A 200 6.57 13.41 -21.36
C PRO A 200 7.40 12.13 -21.18
N ALA A 201 8.07 11.69 -22.23
CA ALA A 201 8.92 10.51 -22.19
C ALA A 201 9.94 10.59 -21.04
N GLY A 202 10.11 9.49 -20.31
CA GLY A 202 11.02 9.39 -19.17
C GLY A 202 10.47 9.88 -17.82
N VAL A 203 9.37 10.65 -17.77
CA VAL A 203 8.77 11.09 -16.50
C VAL A 203 8.24 9.89 -15.70
N PHE A 204 7.64 8.93 -16.36
CA PHE A 204 7.14 7.68 -15.80
C PHE A 204 7.75 6.49 -16.53
N ASN A 205 8.36 5.58 -15.79
CA ASN A 205 8.96 4.36 -16.31
C ASN A 205 8.50 3.16 -15.46
N VAL A 206 8.25 2.02 -16.10
CA VAL A 206 7.85 0.77 -15.44
C VAL A 206 8.85 -0.33 -15.77
N ILE A 207 9.41 -0.94 -14.72
CA ILE A 207 10.30 -2.09 -14.84
C ILE A 207 9.71 -3.25 -14.07
N THR A 208 9.34 -4.31 -14.76
CA THR A 208 8.79 -5.54 -14.17
C THR A 208 9.90 -6.54 -13.85
N GLY A 209 9.61 -7.50 -12.96
CA GLY A 209 10.54 -8.58 -12.61
C GLY A 209 10.54 -8.94 -11.13
N ALA A 210 11.28 -10.00 -10.81
CA ALA A 210 11.39 -10.53 -9.47
C ALA A 210 12.02 -9.53 -8.48
N GLY A 211 11.51 -9.49 -7.25
CA GLY A 211 12.06 -8.65 -6.18
C GLY A 211 13.53 -8.96 -5.88
N SER A 212 13.90 -10.23 -5.89
CA SER A 212 15.26 -10.72 -5.65
C SER A 212 16.27 -10.45 -6.79
N LYS A 213 15.78 -10.03 -7.96
CA LYS A 213 16.61 -9.62 -9.09
C LYS A 213 16.42 -8.14 -9.40
N THR A 214 15.38 -7.80 -10.14
CA THR A 214 15.09 -6.43 -10.58
C THR A 214 14.93 -5.46 -9.40
N GLY A 215 14.27 -5.90 -8.30
CA GLY A 215 14.18 -5.11 -7.07
C GLY A 215 15.56 -4.86 -6.45
N GLN A 216 16.39 -5.89 -6.37
CA GLN A 216 17.76 -5.77 -5.86
C GLN A 216 18.60 -4.84 -6.72
N TYR A 217 18.49 -4.90 -8.05
CA TYR A 217 19.19 -3.98 -8.95
C TYR A 217 18.80 -2.52 -8.71
N MET A 218 17.51 -2.24 -8.42
CA MET A 218 17.07 -0.90 -8.01
C MET A 218 17.68 -0.44 -6.69
N LEU A 219 17.79 -1.35 -5.70
CA LEU A 219 18.42 -1.02 -4.43
C LEU A 219 19.92 -0.75 -4.55
N GLU A 220 20.60 -1.41 -5.44
CA GLU A 220 22.04 -1.23 -5.71
C GLU A 220 22.33 -0.02 -6.61
N HIS A 221 21.33 0.44 -7.37
CA HIS A 221 21.50 1.55 -8.31
C HIS A 221 21.69 2.89 -7.58
N LYS A 222 22.79 3.59 -7.87
CA LYS A 222 23.24 4.74 -7.07
C LYS A 222 22.53 6.07 -7.36
N ASN A 223 21.81 6.16 -8.46
CA ASN A 223 21.31 7.44 -8.99
C ASN A 223 19.82 7.71 -8.68
N PHE A 224 19.20 7.03 -7.71
CA PHE A 224 17.92 7.46 -7.20
C PHE A 224 18.11 8.53 -6.12
N ALA A 225 17.30 9.58 -6.17
CA ALA A 225 17.26 10.63 -5.15
C ALA A 225 16.45 10.22 -3.91
N LYS A 226 15.58 9.21 -4.05
CA LYS A 226 14.74 8.67 -3.00
C LYS A 226 14.34 7.24 -3.34
N LEU A 227 14.10 6.44 -2.31
CA LEU A 227 13.40 5.16 -2.41
C LEU A 227 12.03 5.23 -1.73
N ALA A 228 11.00 4.69 -2.37
CA ALA A 228 9.68 4.51 -1.79
C ALA A 228 9.27 3.05 -1.91
N PHE A 229 8.99 2.43 -0.79
CA PHE A 229 8.73 0.99 -0.71
C PHE A 229 7.46 0.70 0.08
N THR A 230 6.65 -0.21 -0.43
CA THR A 230 5.57 -0.87 0.32
C THR A 230 5.74 -2.38 0.18
N GLY A 231 5.75 -3.11 1.31
CA GLY A 231 5.93 -4.55 1.32
C GLY A 231 6.25 -5.12 2.70
N SER A 232 6.95 -6.26 2.76
CA SER A 232 7.30 -6.91 4.03
C SER A 232 8.33 -6.10 4.83
N THR A 233 8.27 -6.20 6.16
CA THR A 233 9.20 -5.55 7.09
C THR A 233 10.65 -5.98 6.83
N GLU A 234 10.89 -7.24 6.50
CA GLU A 234 12.23 -7.77 6.16
C GLU A 234 12.83 -7.05 4.95
N VAL A 235 12.08 -6.95 3.84
CA VAL A 235 12.55 -6.24 2.64
C VAL A 235 12.65 -4.75 2.89
N GLY A 236 11.73 -4.16 3.68
CA GLY A 236 11.78 -2.76 4.08
C GLY A 236 13.06 -2.37 4.82
N ARG A 237 13.58 -3.24 5.68
CA ARG A 237 14.90 -3.05 6.33
C ARG A 237 16.02 -2.94 5.28
N ASN A 238 16.02 -3.80 4.27
CA ASN A 238 17.03 -3.77 3.20
C ASN A 238 16.92 -2.47 2.36
N VAL A 239 15.70 -2.00 2.08
CA VAL A 239 15.48 -0.71 1.41
C VAL A 239 15.99 0.46 2.26
N GLY A 240 15.71 0.42 3.58
CA GLY A 240 16.21 1.42 4.53
C GLY A 240 17.74 1.45 4.60
N LEU A 241 18.39 0.30 4.65
CA LEU A 241 19.85 0.19 4.62
C LEU A 241 20.44 0.74 3.32
N ALA A 242 19.87 0.37 2.16
CA ALA A 242 20.32 0.87 0.87
C ALA A 242 20.12 2.39 0.71
N ALA A 243 19.11 2.98 1.31
CA ALA A 243 18.91 4.42 1.36
C ALA A 243 19.90 5.11 2.30
N ALA A 244 20.12 4.56 3.50
CA ALA A 244 21.05 5.10 4.49
C ALA A 244 22.50 5.10 3.96
N GLU A 245 22.92 4.04 3.28
CA GLU A 245 24.26 3.95 2.67
C GLU A 245 24.53 5.08 1.67
N ARG A 246 23.48 5.58 0.99
CA ARG A 246 23.56 6.67 0.00
C ARG A 246 23.17 8.03 0.56
N ILE A 247 22.74 8.10 1.83
CA ILE A 247 22.23 9.32 2.48
C ILE A 247 21.06 9.93 1.70
N ILE A 248 20.14 9.09 1.22
CA ILE A 248 18.92 9.51 0.53
C ILE A 248 17.69 9.18 1.38
N PRO A 249 16.59 9.95 1.27
CA PRO A 249 15.37 9.66 2.00
C PRO A 249 14.71 8.35 1.53
N ALA A 250 14.09 7.63 2.47
CA ALA A 250 13.21 6.50 2.18
C ALA A 250 11.86 6.71 2.86
N THR A 251 10.77 6.31 2.18
CA THR A 251 9.46 6.07 2.80
C THR A 251 9.18 4.58 2.74
N LEU A 252 8.80 4.01 3.89
CA LEU A 252 8.59 2.58 4.06
C LEU A 252 7.20 2.36 4.65
N GLU A 253 6.36 1.62 3.93
CA GLU A 253 5.07 1.12 4.41
C GLU A 253 5.16 -0.39 4.50
N LEU A 254 5.08 -0.93 5.72
CA LEU A 254 5.47 -2.30 6.01
C LEU A 254 4.31 -3.09 6.63
N GLY A 255 4.62 -4.22 7.25
CA GLY A 255 3.64 -5.12 7.84
C GLY A 255 2.93 -4.57 9.06
N GLY A 256 1.89 -5.27 9.48
CA GLY A 256 1.11 -4.94 10.66
C GLY A 256 0.49 -6.16 11.33
N LYS A 257 0.09 -5.97 12.59
CA LYS A 257 -0.70 -6.93 13.38
C LYS A 257 -1.77 -6.16 14.15
N SER A 258 -2.68 -5.55 13.41
CA SER A 258 -3.59 -4.54 13.94
C SER A 258 -4.58 -5.09 14.94
N ALA A 259 -4.78 -4.33 16.01
CA ALA A 259 -5.80 -4.62 17.03
C ALA A 259 -7.18 -4.13 16.57
N ASN A 260 -8.19 -4.99 16.70
CA ASN A 260 -9.59 -4.68 16.41
C ASN A 260 -10.39 -4.96 17.71
N ILE A 261 -10.76 -3.90 18.45
CA ILE A 261 -11.15 -3.95 19.87
C ILE A 261 -12.66 -3.76 20.01
N TYR A 262 -13.34 -4.72 20.63
CA TYR A 262 -14.80 -4.76 20.78
C TYR A 262 -15.20 -4.71 22.27
N PHE A 263 -15.74 -3.58 22.69
CA PHE A 263 -16.33 -3.40 24.02
C PHE A 263 -17.78 -3.91 24.05
N ASP A 264 -18.28 -4.20 25.23
CA ASP A 264 -19.60 -4.79 25.47
C ASP A 264 -20.77 -3.86 25.08
N ASP A 265 -20.53 -2.57 25.04
CA ASP A 265 -21.49 -1.55 24.65
C ASP A 265 -21.50 -1.25 23.12
N CYS A 266 -20.72 -1.98 22.31
CA CYS A 266 -20.70 -1.80 20.86
C CYS A 266 -22.05 -2.12 20.22
N ASP A 267 -22.29 -1.57 19.03
CA ASP A 267 -23.38 -2.08 18.20
C ASP A 267 -23.00 -3.47 17.68
N PHE A 268 -23.76 -4.48 18.10
CA PHE A 268 -23.37 -5.86 17.90
C PHE A 268 -23.37 -6.31 16.44
N GLU A 269 -24.37 -5.87 15.66
CA GLU A 269 -24.45 -6.24 14.24
C GLU A 269 -23.35 -5.55 13.44
N GLN A 270 -23.14 -4.25 13.68
CA GLN A 270 -22.07 -3.49 13.09
C GLN A 270 -20.69 -4.04 13.47
N ALA A 271 -20.52 -4.50 14.70
CA ALA A 271 -19.27 -5.08 15.19
C ALA A 271 -18.93 -6.40 14.48
N ILE A 272 -19.90 -7.28 14.24
CA ILE A 272 -19.70 -8.52 13.49
C ILE A 272 -19.35 -8.25 12.02
N ASP A 273 -20.06 -7.32 11.36
CA ASP A 273 -19.76 -6.89 10.00
C ASP A 273 -18.36 -6.27 9.90
N GLY A 274 -18.04 -5.38 10.86
CA GLY A 274 -16.72 -4.74 10.93
C GLY A 274 -15.57 -5.71 11.20
N ALA A 275 -15.83 -6.78 11.96
CA ALA A 275 -14.84 -7.85 12.15
C ALA A 275 -14.57 -8.61 10.84
N GLN A 276 -15.61 -8.93 10.07
CA GLN A 276 -15.46 -9.54 8.75
C GLN A 276 -14.70 -8.60 7.78
N LEU A 277 -15.13 -7.34 7.68
CA LEU A 277 -14.48 -6.34 6.84
C LEU A 277 -13.02 -6.13 7.23
N GLY A 278 -12.71 -6.16 8.51
CA GLY A 278 -11.36 -5.94 9.04
C GLY A 278 -10.36 -7.01 8.63
N ILE A 279 -10.80 -8.26 8.40
CA ILE A 279 -9.88 -9.37 8.11
C ILE A 279 -10.15 -10.10 6.79
N LEU A 280 -11.36 -10.06 6.24
CA LEU A 280 -11.68 -10.83 5.03
C LEU A 280 -11.59 -10.00 3.75
N PHE A 281 -11.62 -8.67 3.85
CA PHE A 281 -11.36 -7.77 2.73
C PHE A 281 -10.00 -8.11 2.09
N ASN A 282 -9.95 -8.12 0.76
CA ASN A 282 -8.78 -8.56 0.00
C ASN A 282 -8.18 -9.90 0.49
N GLN A 283 -9.03 -10.86 0.88
CA GLN A 283 -8.65 -12.19 1.38
C GLN A 283 -7.69 -12.14 2.59
N GLY A 284 -7.77 -11.09 3.40
CA GLY A 284 -6.87 -10.84 4.54
C GLY A 284 -5.45 -10.41 4.16
N GLN A 285 -5.20 -10.17 2.89
CA GLN A 285 -3.91 -9.71 2.36
C GLN A 285 -3.80 -8.19 2.45
N VAL A 286 -4.00 -7.66 3.66
CA VAL A 286 -4.04 -6.23 3.98
C VAL A 286 -3.06 -5.95 5.11
N CYS A 287 -2.13 -5.03 4.91
CA CYS A 287 -1.12 -4.68 5.90
C CYS A 287 -1.71 -4.20 7.23
N CYS A 288 -2.84 -3.49 7.19
CA CYS A 288 -3.56 -3.02 8.38
C CYS A 288 -4.75 -3.91 8.76
N ALA A 289 -4.83 -5.18 8.27
CA ALA A 289 -5.93 -6.08 8.62
C ALA A 289 -6.11 -6.23 10.13
N GLY A 290 -7.35 -6.18 10.60
CA GLY A 290 -7.73 -6.36 12.00
C GLY A 290 -7.61 -7.81 12.46
N SER A 291 -6.40 -8.36 12.36
CA SER A 291 -6.13 -9.77 12.55
C SER A 291 -6.07 -10.22 14.01
N ARG A 292 -5.89 -9.28 14.98
CA ARG A 292 -6.10 -9.50 16.41
C ARG A 292 -7.45 -8.93 16.83
N ILE A 293 -8.44 -9.78 16.99
CA ILE A 293 -9.79 -9.43 17.45
C ILE A 293 -9.82 -9.53 18.97
N PHE A 294 -9.81 -8.38 19.65
CA PHE A 294 -9.95 -8.31 21.09
C PHE A 294 -11.44 -8.16 21.46
N VAL A 295 -11.96 -9.06 22.27
CA VAL A 295 -13.37 -9.08 22.65
C VAL A 295 -13.50 -9.00 24.17
N GLN A 296 -14.27 -8.03 24.67
CA GLN A 296 -14.52 -7.91 26.11
C GLN A 296 -15.21 -9.17 26.64
N ASP A 297 -14.79 -9.64 27.80
CA ASP A 297 -15.20 -10.93 28.40
C ASP A 297 -16.72 -11.06 28.55
N THR A 298 -17.41 -9.98 28.88
CA THR A 298 -18.87 -9.93 29.06
C THR A 298 -19.68 -10.26 27.81
N ILE A 299 -19.13 -10.04 26.60
CA ILE A 299 -19.78 -10.35 25.31
C ILE A 299 -19.15 -11.50 24.57
N TYR A 300 -18.02 -12.04 25.03
CA TYR A 300 -17.21 -13.04 24.32
C TYR A 300 -18.02 -14.27 23.90
N ASP A 301 -18.78 -14.84 24.82
CA ASP A 301 -19.53 -16.09 24.59
C ASP A 301 -20.70 -15.93 23.61
N LYS A 302 -21.13 -14.69 23.35
CA LYS A 302 -22.13 -14.34 22.33
C LYS A 302 -21.43 -13.95 21.01
N PHE A 303 -20.34 -13.20 21.10
CA PHE A 303 -19.63 -12.62 19.94
C PHE A 303 -18.96 -13.69 19.09
N VAL A 304 -18.20 -14.60 19.70
CA VAL A 304 -17.43 -15.62 18.98
C VAL A 304 -18.32 -16.55 18.15
N PRO A 305 -19.41 -17.16 18.68
CA PRO A 305 -20.31 -17.97 17.86
C PRO A 305 -20.97 -17.21 16.72
N ALA A 306 -21.31 -15.92 16.93
CA ALA A 306 -21.87 -15.07 15.90
C ALA A 306 -20.87 -14.81 14.77
N LEU A 307 -19.61 -14.55 15.12
CA LEU A 307 -18.54 -14.33 14.16
C LEU A 307 -18.19 -15.61 13.37
N VAL A 308 -18.13 -16.78 14.04
CA VAL A 308 -17.98 -18.09 13.36
C VAL A 308 -19.11 -18.31 12.34
N LYS A 309 -20.35 -18.02 12.72
CA LYS A 309 -21.50 -18.13 11.82
C LYS A 309 -21.37 -17.17 10.63
N ALA A 310 -20.88 -15.96 10.85
CA ALA A 310 -20.66 -14.97 9.81
C ALA A 310 -19.54 -15.40 8.84
N PHE A 311 -18.42 -15.90 9.35
CA PHE A 311 -17.30 -16.41 8.54
C PHE A 311 -17.71 -17.58 7.64
N ASN A 312 -18.48 -18.54 8.20
CA ASN A 312 -18.96 -19.70 7.45
C ASN A 312 -19.97 -19.37 6.33
N LYS A 313 -20.57 -18.16 6.35
CA LYS A 313 -21.48 -17.69 5.30
C LYS A 313 -20.79 -17.00 4.15
N VAL A 314 -19.51 -16.68 4.29
CA VAL A 314 -18.76 -15.97 3.24
C VAL A 314 -18.65 -16.81 1.99
N LYS A 315 -19.13 -16.28 0.88
CA LYS A 315 -19.03 -16.94 -0.41
C LYS A 315 -17.63 -16.78 -0.99
N VAL A 316 -16.83 -17.84 -0.89
CA VAL A 316 -15.54 -17.96 -1.56
C VAL A 316 -15.78 -18.43 -2.99
N GLY A 317 -15.16 -17.79 -3.98
CA GLY A 317 -15.41 -18.10 -5.38
C GLY A 317 -14.40 -17.48 -6.34
N LEU A 318 -14.58 -17.77 -7.62
CA LEU A 318 -13.75 -17.18 -8.68
C LEU A 318 -13.92 -15.65 -8.68
N PRO A 319 -12.83 -14.89 -8.81
CA PRO A 319 -12.83 -13.44 -8.57
C PRO A 319 -13.68 -12.64 -9.56
N TRP A 320 -13.91 -13.15 -10.76
CA TRP A 320 -14.73 -12.52 -11.81
C TRP A 320 -16.24 -12.76 -11.70
N HIS A 321 -16.69 -13.56 -10.71
CA HIS A 321 -18.12 -13.72 -10.41
C HIS A 321 -18.60 -12.58 -9.50
N ASP A 322 -19.69 -11.93 -9.87
CA ASP A 322 -20.20 -10.73 -9.21
C ASP A 322 -20.63 -10.97 -7.75
N ASP A 323 -21.00 -12.20 -7.42
CA ASP A 323 -21.45 -12.63 -6.08
C ASP A 323 -20.33 -13.23 -5.22
N THR A 324 -19.09 -13.30 -5.72
CA THR A 324 -17.92 -13.71 -4.92
C THR A 324 -17.61 -12.67 -3.87
N GLN A 325 -17.51 -13.12 -2.62
CA GLN A 325 -17.20 -12.26 -1.47
C GLN A 325 -15.74 -12.33 -1.05
N MET A 326 -15.08 -13.45 -1.27
CA MET A 326 -13.66 -13.64 -1.04
C MET A 326 -13.06 -14.45 -2.20
N GLY A 327 -11.99 -13.97 -2.78
CA GLY A 327 -11.28 -14.61 -3.88
C GLY A 327 -10.14 -15.52 -3.43
N SER A 328 -9.15 -15.71 -4.33
CA SER A 328 -7.96 -16.54 -4.06
C SER A 328 -6.85 -15.74 -3.36
N GLN A 329 -5.97 -16.43 -2.64
CA GLN A 329 -4.68 -15.89 -2.24
C GLN A 329 -3.83 -15.64 -3.49
N ILE A 330 -2.78 -14.82 -3.35
CA ILE A 330 -1.95 -14.45 -4.50
C ILE A 330 -1.24 -15.63 -5.18
N ASN A 331 -0.88 -16.66 -4.44
CA ASN A 331 -0.21 -17.85 -4.98
C ASN A 331 -0.14 -18.98 -3.94
N GLU A 332 0.35 -20.13 -4.39
CA GLU A 332 0.53 -21.34 -3.58
C GLU A 332 1.53 -21.15 -2.41
N THR A 333 2.54 -20.31 -2.58
CA THR A 333 3.52 -20.03 -1.51
C THR A 333 2.86 -19.31 -0.35
N GLN A 334 1.96 -18.35 -0.65
CA GLN A 334 1.21 -17.63 0.37
C GLN A 334 0.24 -18.55 1.12
N ILE A 335 -0.50 -19.42 0.43
CA ILE A 335 -1.35 -20.42 1.11
C ILE A 335 -0.52 -21.31 2.06
N ARG A 336 0.62 -21.83 1.61
CA ARG A 336 1.49 -22.65 2.47
C ARG A 336 1.96 -21.90 3.70
N LYS A 337 2.33 -20.61 3.55
CA LYS A 337 2.67 -19.75 4.68
C LYS A 337 1.48 -19.64 5.65
N ILE A 338 0.28 -19.34 5.16
CA ILE A 338 -0.91 -19.16 6.01
C ILE A 338 -1.24 -20.46 6.75
N LEU A 339 -1.25 -21.60 6.06
CA LEU A 339 -1.53 -22.89 6.66
C LEU A 339 -0.48 -23.29 7.70
N SER A 340 0.78 -22.90 7.53
CA SER A 340 1.81 -23.13 8.56
C SER A 340 1.48 -22.43 9.88
N TYR A 341 0.88 -21.23 9.84
CA TYR A 341 0.41 -20.54 11.05
C TYR A 341 -0.81 -21.20 11.68
N VAL A 342 -1.69 -21.81 10.89
CA VAL A 342 -2.78 -22.64 11.44
C VAL A 342 -2.22 -23.83 12.23
N GLU A 343 -1.16 -24.48 11.74
CA GLU A 343 -0.49 -25.56 12.47
C GLU A 343 0.27 -25.05 13.70
N ILE A 344 0.91 -23.89 13.63
CA ILE A 344 1.55 -23.25 14.78
C ILE A 344 0.51 -22.98 15.87
N ALA A 345 -0.67 -22.44 15.52
CA ALA A 345 -1.75 -22.19 16.47
C ALA A 345 -2.18 -23.46 17.22
N LYS A 346 -2.34 -24.57 16.50
CA LYS A 346 -2.66 -25.88 17.10
C LYS A 346 -1.57 -26.37 18.06
N GLN A 347 -0.30 -26.20 17.66
CA GLN A 347 0.85 -26.58 18.49
C GLN A 347 0.97 -25.71 19.76
N GLU A 348 0.56 -24.46 19.70
CA GLU A 348 0.51 -23.55 20.85
C GLU A 348 -0.74 -23.76 21.71
N GLY A 349 -1.62 -24.71 21.36
CA GLY A 349 -2.81 -25.07 22.15
C GLY A 349 -4.07 -24.26 21.81
N ALA A 350 -4.04 -23.43 20.77
CA ALA A 350 -5.19 -22.69 20.29
C ALA A 350 -6.19 -23.60 19.54
N THR A 351 -7.44 -23.13 19.41
CA THR A 351 -8.53 -23.86 18.77
C THR A 351 -8.92 -23.20 17.46
N ILE A 352 -9.00 -23.98 16.39
CA ILE A 352 -9.53 -23.50 15.10
C ILE A 352 -11.06 -23.55 15.18
N ALA A 353 -11.68 -22.40 15.38
CA ALA A 353 -13.13 -22.30 15.56
C ALA A 353 -13.90 -22.45 14.23
N CYS A 354 -13.29 -22.04 13.10
CA CYS A 354 -13.76 -22.33 11.75
C CYS A 354 -12.63 -22.18 10.73
N GLY A 355 -12.79 -22.74 9.55
CA GLY A 355 -11.80 -22.69 8.46
C GLY A 355 -10.53 -23.49 8.74
N GLY A 356 -9.37 -22.88 8.54
CA GLY A 356 -8.06 -23.51 8.77
C GLY A 356 -7.60 -24.45 7.67
N GLU A 357 -8.28 -24.46 6.51
CA GLU A 357 -7.99 -25.38 5.41
C GLU A 357 -8.18 -24.71 4.04
N ARG A 358 -7.52 -25.26 3.03
CA ARG A 358 -7.72 -24.88 1.63
C ARG A 358 -8.87 -25.64 1.00
N PHE A 359 -9.36 -25.15 -0.13
CA PHE A 359 -10.27 -25.91 -0.98
C PHE A 359 -9.49 -26.97 -1.77
N THR A 360 -9.96 -28.23 -1.69
CA THR A 360 -9.34 -29.39 -2.32
C THR A 360 -10.20 -30.04 -3.38
N GLU A 361 -11.45 -29.58 -3.57
CA GLU A 361 -12.43 -30.13 -4.48
C GLU A 361 -13.08 -29.05 -5.34
N GLY A 362 -13.65 -29.47 -6.47
CA GLY A 362 -14.34 -28.60 -7.41
C GLY A 362 -13.39 -27.63 -8.16
N GLU A 363 -13.94 -26.54 -8.66
CA GLU A 363 -13.18 -25.55 -9.43
C GLU A 363 -12.15 -24.78 -8.59
N LEU A 364 -12.45 -24.56 -7.31
CA LEU A 364 -11.55 -23.82 -6.40
C LEU A 364 -10.29 -24.59 -6.04
N ALA A 365 -10.28 -25.91 -6.21
CA ALA A 365 -9.08 -26.74 -5.98
C ALA A 365 -7.95 -26.45 -6.99
N LYS A 366 -8.25 -25.80 -8.11
CA LYS A 366 -7.27 -25.44 -9.14
C LYS A 366 -6.50 -24.17 -8.81
N GLY A 367 -7.02 -23.37 -7.88
CA GLY A 367 -6.44 -22.10 -7.48
C GLY A 367 -6.01 -22.05 -6.02
N ALA A 368 -5.52 -20.90 -5.63
CA ALA A 368 -5.01 -20.64 -4.29
C ALA A 368 -6.12 -20.22 -3.31
N PHE A 369 -7.15 -21.05 -3.13
CA PHE A 369 -8.30 -20.74 -2.27
C PHE A 369 -8.21 -21.41 -0.90
N MET A 370 -8.62 -20.66 0.14
CA MET A 370 -8.78 -21.18 1.49
C MET A 370 -10.03 -20.63 2.16
N LYS A 371 -10.48 -21.30 3.21
CA LYS A 371 -11.65 -20.87 3.98
C LYS A 371 -11.31 -19.72 4.92
N PRO A 372 -12.24 -18.77 5.14
CA PRO A 372 -12.14 -17.80 6.24
C PRO A 372 -11.89 -18.52 7.56
N THR A 373 -10.89 -18.07 8.32
CA THR A 373 -10.36 -18.81 9.46
C THR A 373 -10.42 -17.97 10.73
N LEU A 374 -10.99 -18.52 11.77
CA LEU A 374 -11.04 -17.92 13.11
C LEU A 374 -10.38 -18.84 14.13
N ILE A 375 -9.44 -18.31 14.90
CA ILE A 375 -8.67 -19.03 15.91
C ILE A 375 -9.04 -18.47 17.30
N THR A 376 -9.37 -19.32 18.24
CA THR A 376 -9.77 -18.98 19.62
C THR A 376 -8.87 -19.66 20.64
N GLY A 377 -8.97 -19.29 21.91
CA GLY A 377 -8.06 -19.80 22.96
C GLY A 377 -6.64 -19.25 22.79
N VAL A 378 -6.51 -18.06 22.22
CA VAL A 378 -5.23 -17.41 21.93
C VAL A 378 -4.90 -16.43 23.05
N THR A 379 -3.65 -16.47 23.52
CA THR A 379 -3.04 -15.44 24.36
C THR A 379 -2.21 -14.48 23.49
N ASN A 380 -1.96 -13.26 23.98
CA ASN A 380 -1.32 -12.23 23.16
C ASN A 380 0.15 -12.53 22.82
N ASP A 381 0.82 -13.39 23.60
CA ASP A 381 2.20 -13.82 23.41
C ASP A 381 2.38 -14.95 22.38
N MET A 382 1.29 -15.62 21.98
CA MET A 382 1.37 -16.67 20.93
C MET A 382 1.83 -16.09 19.59
N ARG A 383 2.61 -16.85 18.82
CA ARG A 383 3.12 -16.43 17.51
C ARG A 383 2.01 -15.99 16.55
N VAL A 384 0.88 -16.69 16.59
CA VAL A 384 -0.28 -16.34 15.75
C VAL A 384 -0.93 -14.99 16.12
N ALA A 385 -0.66 -14.48 17.34
CA ALA A 385 -1.07 -13.14 17.78
C ALA A 385 0.00 -12.08 17.52
N GLN A 386 1.27 -12.45 17.41
CA GLN A 386 2.38 -11.51 17.26
C GLN A 386 2.86 -11.37 15.81
N GLU A 387 2.88 -12.45 15.03
CA GLU A 387 3.44 -12.46 13.69
C GLU A 387 2.39 -12.19 12.60
N GLU A 388 2.79 -11.50 11.52
CA GLU A 388 1.93 -11.19 10.38
C GLU A 388 1.68 -12.44 9.51
N ILE A 389 0.45 -12.93 9.50
CA ILE A 389 0.02 -14.10 8.70
C ILE A 389 -0.23 -13.71 7.24
N PHE A 390 -0.87 -12.58 7.02
CA PHE A 390 -1.21 -12.01 5.71
C PHE A 390 -2.15 -12.89 4.88
N GLY A 391 -3.27 -13.27 5.50
CA GLY A 391 -4.33 -14.10 4.90
C GLY A 391 -5.63 -13.98 5.71
N PRO A 392 -6.70 -14.70 5.33
CA PRO A 392 -8.03 -14.57 5.93
C PRO A 392 -8.12 -15.31 7.29
N VAL A 393 -7.19 -14.98 8.18
CA VAL A 393 -7.02 -15.63 9.49
C VAL A 393 -7.02 -14.55 10.57
N ALA A 394 -8.00 -14.62 11.46
CA ALA A 394 -8.06 -13.79 12.67
C ALA A 394 -7.88 -14.66 13.93
N VAL A 395 -7.24 -14.07 14.94
CA VAL A 395 -7.18 -14.62 16.29
C VAL A 395 -8.09 -13.83 17.19
N VAL A 396 -8.80 -14.50 18.11
CA VAL A 396 -9.68 -13.87 19.09
C VAL A 396 -9.06 -13.98 20.47
N ILE A 397 -8.87 -12.82 21.09
CA ILE A 397 -8.29 -12.67 22.42
C ILE A 397 -9.32 -12.02 23.34
N LYS A 398 -9.52 -12.59 24.53
CA LYS A 398 -10.41 -12.04 25.55
C LYS A 398 -9.68 -10.96 26.34
N PHE A 399 -10.40 -9.90 26.71
CA PHE A 399 -9.90 -8.88 27.64
C PHE A 399 -10.99 -8.49 28.64
N HIS A 400 -10.59 -7.90 29.77
CA HIS A 400 -11.49 -7.52 30.84
C HIS A 400 -11.83 -6.02 30.83
N ASP A 401 -10.84 -5.15 30.76
CA ASP A 401 -11.02 -3.70 30.86
C ASP A 401 -10.19 -2.90 29.83
N GLU A 402 -10.38 -1.56 29.84
CA GLU A 402 -9.75 -0.63 28.90
C GLU A 402 -8.22 -0.64 29.01
N ASP A 403 -7.68 -0.66 30.21
CA ASP A 403 -6.24 -0.59 30.44
C ASP A 403 -5.53 -1.87 29.97
N GLU A 404 -6.11 -3.03 30.24
CA GLU A 404 -5.61 -4.33 29.78
C GLU A 404 -5.58 -4.41 28.26
N VAL A 405 -6.68 -4.05 27.58
CA VAL A 405 -6.72 -4.18 26.12
C VAL A 405 -5.79 -3.20 25.41
N VAL A 406 -5.61 -1.99 25.95
CA VAL A 406 -4.63 -1.03 25.42
C VAL A 406 -3.21 -1.55 25.58
N ALA A 407 -2.87 -2.14 26.73
CA ALA A 407 -1.57 -2.75 26.98
C ALA A 407 -1.32 -3.91 25.99
N MET A 408 -2.28 -4.83 25.82
CA MET A 408 -2.17 -5.94 24.87
C MET A 408 -2.09 -5.47 23.41
N ALA A 409 -2.87 -4.44 23.04
CA ALA A 409 -2.82 -3.87 21.68
C ALA A 409 -1.43 -3.32 21.35
N ASN A 410 -0.79 -2.66 22.32
CA ASN A 410 0.54 -2.06 22.20
C ASN A 410 1.69 -3.05 22.33
N ASP A 411 1.46 -4.21 22.91
CA ASP A 411 2.44 -5.29 23.00
C ASP A 411 2.56 -6.03 21.64
N SER A 412 3.24 -5.36 20.73
CA SER A 412 3.53 -5.82 19.37
C SER A 412 4.69 -5.00 18.80
N GLU A 413 5.51 -5.60 17.96
CA GLU A 413 6.53 -4.86 17.20
C GLU A 413 5.92 -3.94 16.12
N TYR A 414 4.66 -4.15 15.78
CA TYR A 414 3.92 -3.40 14.77
C TYR A 414 3.10 -2.26 15.37
N GLY A 415 2.73 -1.31 14.50
CA GLY A 415 1.87 -0.18 14.86
C GLY A 415 1.28 0.49 13.62
N LEU A 416 0.69 -0.29 12.68
CA LEU A 416 0.16 0.27 11.44
C LEU A 416 -1.26 0.81 11.60
N GLY A 417 -2.20 -0.04 12.05
CA GLY A 417 -3.59 0.32 12.22
C GLY A 417 -4.24 -0.32 13.44
N GLY A 418 -5.46 0.11 13.74
CA GLY A 418 -6.30 -0.46 14.76
C GLY A 418 -7.72 0.08 14.69
N ALA A 419 -8.66 -0.57 15.36
CA ALA A 419 -10.02 -0.06 15.50
C ALA A 419 -10.57 -0.31 16.90
N VAL A 420 -11.52 0.53 17.30
CA VAL A 420 -12.28 0.39 18.54
C VAL A 420 -13.78 0.51 18.25
N TRP A 421 -14.55 -0.38 18.86
CA TRP A 421 -16.00 -0.49 18.70
C TRP A 421 -16.68 -0.29 20.07
N THR A 422 -17.36 0.81 20.23
CA THR A 422 -18.08 1.21 21.46
C THR A 422 -19.06 2.32 21.12
N LYS A 423 -20.17 2.41 21.87
CA LYS A 423 -21.12 3.53 21.79
C LYS A 423 -20.68 4.72 22.65
N ASP A 424 -19.72 4.54 23.56
CA ASP A 424 -19.15 5.62 24.37
C ASP A 424 -18.03 6.33 23.59
N ILE A 425 -18.32 7.52 23.08
CA ILE A 425 -17.35 8.34 22.32
C ILE A 425 -16.11 8.71 23.15
N ASN A 426 -16.26 8.90 24.47
CA ASN A 426 -15.12 9.23 25.33
C ASN A 426 -14.17 8.05 25.47
N LYS A 427 -14.72 6.83 25.65
CA LYS A 427 -13.96 5.57 25.65
C LYS A 427 -13.25 5.41 24.29
N ALA A 428 -13.98 5.57 23.18
CA ALA A 428 -13.42 5.46 21.84
C ALA A 428 -12.20 6.38 21.63
N ILE A 429 -12.32 7.65 22.05
CA ILE A 429 -11.23 8.64 21.92
C ILE A 429 -10.05 8.28 22.84
N ARG A 430 -10.29 7.85 24.09
CA ARG A 430 -9.21 7.44 25.02
C ARG A 430 -8.44 6.25 24.45
N VAL A 431 -9.12 5.19 24.03
CA VAL A 431 -8.50 4.01 23.44
C VAL A 431 -7.75 4.37 22.16
N ALA A 432 -8.38 5.11 21.24
CA ALA A 432 -7.74 5.50 19.99
C ALA A 432 -6.47 6.36 20.18
N ARG A 433 -6.39 7.15 21.26
CA ARG A 433 -5.20 7.95 21.58
C ARG A 433 -4.09 7.17 22.27
N ASN A 434 -4.46 6.08 22.98
CA ASN A 434 -3.51 5.29 23.77
C ASN A 434 -2.96 4.08 23.00
N VAL A 435 -3.61 3.64 21.92
CA VAL A 435 -3.09 2.59 21.03
C VAL A 435 -2.01 3.18 20.10
N GLU A 436 -0.81 2.63 20.15
CA GLU A 436 0.40 3.10 19.44
C GLU A 436 0.38 2.67 17.97
N THR A 437 -0.51 3.27 17.17
CA THR A 437 -0.62 3.03 15.74
C THR A 437 -0.69 4.33 14.96
N GLY A 438 -0.30 4.26 13.69
CA GLY A 438 -0.41 5.42 12.80
C GLY A 438 -1.84 5.74 12.37
N ARG A 439 -2.77 4.77 12.51
CA ARG A 439 -4.18 4.94 12.15
C ARG A 439 -5.10 4.18 13.10
N MET A 440 -6.14 4.88 13.58
CA MET A 440 -7.23 4.29 14.36
C MET A 440 -8.58 4.58 13.71
N TRP A 441 -9.41 3.56 13.66
CA TRP A 441 -10.82 3.67 13.27
C TRP A 441 -11.71 3.58 14.50
N VAL A 442 -12.85 4.25 14.46
CA VAL A 442 -13.90 4.17 15.49
C VAL A 442 -15.19 3.74 14.82
N ASN A 443 -15.75 2.60 15.26
CA ASN A 443 -16.98 2.00 14.71
C ASN A 443 -16.97 1.85 13.17
N THR A 444 -15.81 1.62 12.58
CA THR A 444 -15.59 1.33 11.15
C THR A 444 -14.24 0.63 10.97
N TYR A 445 -13.97 0.11 9.76
CA TYR A 445 -12.67 -0.44 9.39
C TYR A 445 -12.36 -0.20 7.90
N ASN A 446 -11.08 -0.22 7.50
CA ASN A 446 -10.59 -0.10 6.11
C ASN A 446 -11.03 1.17 5.34
N GLN A 447 -11.49 2.23 6.03
CA GLN A 447 -11.76 3.51 5.39
C GLN A 447 -10.44 4.29 5.27
N ILE A 448 -9.91 4.40 4.05
CA ILE A 448 -8.60 5.02 3.77
C ILE A 448 -8.74 6.03 2.62
N PRO A 449 -9.49 7.13 2.82
CA PRO A 449 -9.62 8.15 1.79
C PRO A 449 -8.31 8.91 1.57
N GLU A 450 -8.13 9.45 0.38
CA GLU A 450 -6.92 10.13 -0.11
C GLU A 450 -6.46 11.32 0.75
N HIS A 451 -7.39 11.95 1.46
CA HIS A 451 -7.12 13.11 2.32
C HIS A 451 -6.80 12.74 3.79
N SER A 452 -6.64 11.47 4.09
CA SER A 452 -6.30 10.97 5.43
C SER A 452 -4.94 10.30 5.42
N PRO A 453 -3.97 10.73 6.27
CA PRO A 453 -2.63 10.17 6.25
C PRO A 453 -2.65 8.69 6.66
N PHE A 454 -1.86 7.88 5.96
CA PHE A 454 -1.66 6.47 6.24
C PHE A 454 -0.18 6.18 6.49
N GLY A 455 0.14 5.35 7.48
CA GLY A 455 1.50 4.92 7.79
C GLY A 455 1.65 4.44 9.22
N GLY A 456 2.75 3.72 9.48
CA GLY A 456 2.95 2.99 10.71
C GLY A 456 3.76 3.72 11.78
N TYR A 457 3.62 3.23 13.01
CA TYR A 457 4.54 3.39 14.12
C TYR A 457 5.46 2.16 14.19
N LYS A 458 6.46 2.17 15.05
CA LYS A 458 7.35 1.03 15.32
C LYS A 458 7.92 0.43 14.02
N THR A 459 7.90 -0.89 13.87
CA THR A 459 8.43 -1.58 12.67
C THR A 459 7.49 -1.56 11.47
N SER A 460 6.30 -0.94 11.59
CA SER A 460 5.35 -0.84 10.48
C SER A 460 5.68 0.23 9.45
N GLY A 461 6.69 1.07 9.67
CA GLY A 461 7.18 1.93 8.61
C GLY A 461 7.72 3.28 9.04
N ILE A 462 8.17 4.03 8.02
CA ILE A 462 8.73 5.38 8.13
C ILE A 462 8.08 6.28 7.09
N GLY A 463 7.56 7.41 7.52
CA GLY A 463 6.84 8.34 6.65
C GLY A 463 5.34 8.14 6.69
N ARG A 464 4.64 8.79 5.78
CA ARG A 464 3.20 8.64 5.59
C ARG A 464 2.89 8.63 4.10
N GLU A 465 1.92 7.83 3.70
CA GLU A 465 1.31 7.83 2.38
C GLU A 465 -0.02 8.60 2.43
N THR A 466 -0.61 8.85 1.28
CA THR A 466 -1.84 9.64 1.13
C THR A 466 -1.71 11.05 1.75
N HIS A 467 -2.80 11.83 1.82
CA HIS A 467 -2.81 13.18 2.39
C HIS A 467 -1.70 14.09 1.82
N LYS A 468 -1.95 15.41 1.76
CA LYS A 468 -0.97 16.38 1.23
C LYS A 468 0.40 16.35 1.93
N MET A 469 0.47 15.84 3.17
CA MET A 469 1.74 15.77 3.91
C MET A 469 2.80 14.86 3.23
N ILE A 470 2.39 13.95 2.34
CA ILE A 470 3.34 13.12 1.58
C ILE A 470 4.22 13.97 0.66
N LEU A 471 3.75 15.15 0.21
CA LEU A 471 4.55 16.07 -0.61
C LEU A 471 5.83 16.51 0.12
N ASN A 472 5.85 16.50 1.47
CA ASN A 472 7.06 16.72 2.26
C ASN A 472 8.15 15.66 2.02
N HIS A 473 7.74 14.46 1.60
CA HIS A 473 8.65 13.35 1.30
C HIS A 473 9.08 13.31 -0.16
N TYR A 474 8.45 14.09 -1.05
CA TYR A 474 8.77 14.23 -2.47
C TYR A 474 9.29 15.63 -2.83
N THR A 475 9.55 16.46 -1.83
CA THR A 475 10.15 17.78 -2.01
C THR A 475 11.28 17.99 -1.00
N GLN A 476 12.22 18.84 -1.35
CA GLN A 476 13.25 19.36 -0.45
C GLN A 476 13.08 20.85 -0.24
N VAL A 477 13.46 21.31 0.94
CA VAL A 477 13.33 22.70 1.34
C VAL A 477 14.61 23.47 0.98
N LYS A 478 14.43 24.59 0.29
CA LYS A 478 15.49 25.58 0.04
C LYS A 478 15.16 26.87 0.77
N ASN A 479 16.09 27.37 1.54
CA ASN A 479 16.00 28.72 2.09
C ASN A 479 16.81 29.71 1.23
N ILE A 480 16.21 30.83 0.87
CA ILE A 480 16.86 31.96 0.20
C ILE A 480 16.86 33.12 1.16
N MET A 481 18.04 33.53 1.61
CA MET A 481 18.23 34.71 2.44
C MET A 481 18.59 35.91 1.58
N ILE A 482 17.78 36.93 1.63
CA ILE A 482 17.95 38.15 0.82
C ILE A 482 18.35 39.29 1.75
N ASN A 483 19.52 39.90 1.48
CA ASN A 483 19.92 41.14 2.10
C ASN A 483 19.33 42.32 1.29
N LEU A 484 18.50 43.13 1.92
CA LEU A 484 17.86 44.28 1.33
C LEU A 484 18.69 45.58 1.52
N SER A 485 19.79 45.48 2.30
CA SER A 485 20.72 46.59 2.54
C SER A 485 21.89 46.52 1.56
N TYR A 486 22.33 47.65 1.11
CA TYR A 486 23.56 47.83 0.31
C TYR A 486 24.80 48.07 1.17
N ALA A 487 24.65 48.16 2.49
CA ALA A 487 25.77 48.35 3.40
C ALA A 487 26.65 47.11 3.52
N PRO A 488 27.97 47.26 3.61
CA PRO A 488 28.87 46.15 3.96
C PRO A 488 28.47 45.54 5.32
N SER A 489 28.75 44.26 5.52
CA SER A 489 28.43 43.54 6.76
C SER A 489 29.15 44.10 7.99
N GLY A 490 30.26 44.83 7.77
CA GLY A 490 31.12 45.38 8.84
C GLY A 490 31.92 44.29 9.59
N PHE A 491 31.79 43.02 9.22
CA PHE A 491 32.47 41.91 9.90
C PHE A 491 33.97 41.85 9.57
N TYR A 492 34.32 42.24 8.37
CA TYR A 492 35.71 42.39 7.96
C TYR A 492 35.95 43.83 7.55
N PRO A 493 36.78 44.59 8.30
CA PRO A 493 37.10 45.98 7.95
C PRO A 493 37.72 46.06 6.57
N GLN A 494 37.26 47.02 5.79
CA GLN A 494 37.89 47.38 4.52
C GLN A 494 38.79 48.56 4.82
N ASP A 495 40.13 48.43 4.63
CA ASP A 495 41.10 49.50 4.78
C ASP A 495 40.87 50.63 3.76
#